data_96fbc5b8b6522ef721a038d88e71eac5
#
_entry.id   96fbc5b8b6522ef721a038d88e71eac5
#
_cell.length_a   1.000
_cell.length_b   1.000
_cell.length_c   1.000
_cell.angle_alpha   90.00
_cell.angle_beta   90.00
_cell.angle_gamma   90.00
#
_symmetry.space_group_name_H-M   'P 1'
#
loop_
_entity.id
_entity.type
_entity.pdbx_description
1 polymer ?
#
loop_
_entity_poly.entity_id
_entity_poly.type
_entity_poly.pdbx_seq_one_letter_code
_entity_poly.pdbx_strand_id
1 'polypeptide(L)'
;MGRCLFMRKGETHTAPGSRLPSEYTELTYIQSSGTQYIDTGLKPNQNTRIVMHVNPISITADAWAFGGRNANGNNGKGVFFFYSSERLWNAVYYEDNTSVRKSFSGISSTADLNIDYDKNTCTINGVSVNFTANTFQSNFNLALLACLTGGVTGHLSAKLYSCQIYDNDVLVRDFVPCINASGEVGLYDLVGKQFYGNAGTGVFTGSEVE
;
A
#
# COMPACT_ATOMS: atom_id res chain seq x y z
N MET A 1 48.89 20.87 -3.03
CA MET A 1 48.33 20.62 -4.37
C MET A 1 47.10 19.74 -4.21
N GLY A 2 45.91 20.36 -4.19
CA GLY A 2 44.64 19.63 -4.05
C GLY A 2 44.15 19.14 -5.40
N ARG A 3 43.91 17.86 -5.53
CA ARG A 3 43.25 17.28 -6.71
C ARG A 3 41.77 17.56 -6.62
N CYS A 4 41.27 18.38 -7.53
CA CYS A 4 39.83 18.56 -7.77
C CYS A 4 39.31 17.33 -8.48
N LEU A 5 38.42 16.57 -7.82
CA LEU A 5 37.74 15.45 -8.42
C LEU A 5 36.54 15.97 -9.24
N PHE A 6 36.65 15.96 -10.57
CA PHE A 6 35.55 16.24 -11.46
C PHE A 6 34.58 15.06 -11.40
N MET A 7 33.42 15.25 -10.79
CA MET A 7 32.31 14.31 -10.93
C MET A 7 31.81 14.33 -12.38
N ARG A 8 31.88 13.20 -13.06
CA ARG A 8 31.25 12.97 -14.36
C ARG A 8 29.73 12.86 -14.13
N LYS A 9 28.98 13.73 -14.76
CA LYS A 9 27.52 13.68 -14.85
C LYS A 9 27.17 12.46 -15.71
N GLY A 10 26.53 11.43 -15.12
CA GLY A 10 25.94 10.33 -15.91
C GLY A 10 26.25 8.90 -15.46
N GLU A 11 26.78 8.65 -14.26
CA GLU A 11 26.84 7.27 -13.75
C GLU A 11 25.73 7.06 -12.73
N THR A 12 24.68 6.36 -13.15
CA THR A 12 23.66 5.79 -12.26
C THR A 12 24.32 4.65 -11.50
N HIS A 13 24.66 4.88 -10.24
CA HIS A 13 25.09 3.83 -9.33
C HIS A 13 23.88 2.98 -8.95
N THR A 14 23.67 1.88 -9.68
CA THR A 14 22.86 0.77 -9.13
C THR A 14 23.72 0.09 -8.07
N ALA A 15 23.23 0.05 -6.82
CA ALA A 15 23.85 -0.74 -5.77
C ALA A 15 23.95 -2.21 -6.24
N PRO A 16 25.07 -2.93 -5.95
CA PRO A 16 25.21 -4.33 -6.30
C PRO A 16 24.05 -5.12 -5.62
N GLY A 17 23.13 -5.66 -6.43
CA GLY A 17 21.98 -6.43 -5.96
C GLY A 17 20.61 -5.74 -6.10
N SER A 18 20.53 -4.52 -6.68
CA SER A 18 19.21 -3.89 -6.96
C SER A 18 18.37 -4.77 -7.88
N ARG A 19 17.10 -4.97 -7.48
CA ARG A 19 16.09 -5.71 -8.27
C ARG A 19 15.46 -4.86 -9.37
N LEU A 20 15.80 -3.56 -9.41
CA LEU A 20 15.20 -2.57 -10.29
C LEU A 20 16.01 -2.37 -11.57
N PRO A 21 15.37 -1.97 -12.68
CA PRO A 21 16.08 -1.46 -13.86
C PRO A 21 16.99 -0.28 -13.50
N SER A 22 18.07 -0.09 -14.27
CA SER A 22 19.16 0.86 -13.96
C SER A 22 18.73 2.33 -13.88
N GLU A 23 17.61 2.68 -14.49
CA GLU A 23 17.01 4.03 -14.44
C GLU A 23 16.26 4.34 -13.13
N TYR A 24 16.14 3.36 -12.22
CA TYR A 24 15.52 3.52 -10.91
C TYR A 24 16.53 3.36 -9.79
N THR A 25 16.43 4.19 -8.76
CA THR A 25 17.15 4.01 -7.49
C THR A 25 16.19 3.41 -6.47
N GLU A 26 16.56 2.27 -5.88
CA GLU A 26 15.77 1.62 -4.84
C GLU A 26 15.77 2.46 -3.56
N LEU A 27 14.63 2.55 -2.92
CA LEU A 27 14.44 3.23 -1.63
C LEU A 27 14.06 2.22 -0.56
N THR A 28 14.36 2.53 0.69
CA THR A 28 13.91 1.73 1.83
C THR A 28 12.39 1.80 1.98
N TYR A 29 11.79 2.96 1.73
CA TYR A 29 10.35 3.20 1.79
C TYR A 29 9.94 4.39 0.93
N ILE A 30 8.66 4.46 0.57
CA ILE A 30 8.01 5.72 0.21
C ILE A 30 7.20 6.22 1.41
N GLN A 31 7.12 7.55 1.59
CA GLN A 31 6.38 8.16 2.69
C GLN A 31 5.30 9.10 2.17
N SER A 32 4.07 8.86 2.65
CA SER A 32 2.92 9.75 2.48
C SER A 32 2.79 10.71 3.67
N SER A 33 2.43 11.95 3.41
CA SER A 33 2.02 12.93 4.42
C SER A 33 0.51 12.96 4.69
N GLY A 34 -0.28 12.07 4.04
CA GLY A 34 -1.73 11.98 4.19
C GLY A 34 -2.54 12.59 3.05
N THR A 35 -1.93 12.76 1.87
CA THR A 35 -2.63 13.22 0.65
C THR A 35 -2.24 12.40 -0.58
N GLN A 36 -1.21 11.58 -0.47
CA GLN A 36 -0.68 10.73 -1.52
C GLN A 36 -1.26 9.32 -1.39
N TYR A 37 -1.47 8.67 -2.53
CA TYR A 37 -1.84 7.26 -2.61
C TYR A 37 -1.35 6.64 -3.92
N ILE A 38 -1.27 5.32 -3.97
CA ILE A 38 -0.99 4.55 -5.18
C ILE A 38 -2.28 3.88 -5.65
N ASP A 39 -2.69 4.12 -6.90
CA ASP A 39 -3.71 3.32 -7.58
C ASP A 39 -3.03 2.11 -8.21
N THR A 40 -3.35 0.91 -7.73
CA THR A 40 -2.70 -0.34 -8.20
C THR A 40 -3.18 -0.81 -9.58
N GLY A 41 -4.27 -0.22 -10.11
CA GLY A 41 -4.94 -0.66 -11.32
C GLY A 41 -5.69 -2.00 -11.20
N LEU A 42 -5.70 -2.62 -10.01
CA LEU A 42 -6.33 -3.92 -9.75
C LEU A 42 -7.65 -3.74 -9.00
N LYS A 43 -8.69 -4.41 -9.46
CA LYS A 43 -10.00 -4.46 -8.77
C LYS A 43 -10.02 -5.66 -7.84
N PRO A 44 -10.08 -5.46 -6.50
CA PRO A 44 -10.06 -6.57 -5.59
C PRO A 44 -11.34 -7.42 -5.69
N ASN A 45 -11.17 -8.71 -5.45
CA ASN A 45 -12.22 -9.73 -5.45
C ASN A 45 -12.01 -10.71 -4.28
N GLN A 46 -12.83 -11.75 -4.19
CA GLN A 46 -12.75 -12.75 -3.12
C GLN A 46 -11.45 -13.55 -3.07
N ASN A 47 -10.65 -13.53 -4.14
CA ASN A 47 -9.38 -14.26 -4.23
C ASN A 47 -8.16 -13.35 -4.05
N THR A 48 -8.39 -12.07 -3.74
CA THR A 48 -7.30 -11.11 -3.52
C THR A 48 -6.57 -11.40 -2.22
N ARG A 49 -5.23 -11.46 -2.29
CA ARG A 49 -4.34 -11.43 -1.13
C ARG A 49 -3.41 -10.24 -1.22
N ILE A 50 -3.17 -9.57 -0.09
CA ILE A 50 -2.30 -8.41 0.04
C ILE A 50 -1.33 -8.66 1.18
N VAL A 51 -0.03 -8.71 0.86
CA VAL A 51 1.03 -8.78 1.86
C VAL A 51 1.72 -7.42 1.88
N MET A 52 1.67 -6.71 3.01
CA MET A 52 2.10 -5.33 3.09
C MET A 52 2.90 -5.06 4.37
N HIS A 53 4.01 -4.34 4.24
CA HIS A 53 4.74 -3.78 5.37
C HIS A 53 4.60 -2.26 5.37
N VAL A 54 3.94 -1.70 6.38
CA VAL A 54 3.65 -0.28 6.49
C VAL A 54 3.77 0.22 7.93
N ASN A 55 4.37 1.39 8.12
CA ASN A 55 4.50 2.07 9.41
C ASN A 55 3.75 3.40 9.38
N PRO A 56 2.60 3.51 10.03
CA PRO A 56 1.87 4.76 10.19
C PRO A 56 2.66 5.78 11.02
N ILE A 57 2.70 7.03 10.57
CA ILE A 57 3.43 8.12 11.25
C ILE A 57 2.47 8.94 12.11
N SER A 58 1.34 9.30 11.53
CA SER A 58 0.30 10.07 12.20
C SER A 58 -1.06 9.60 11.68
N ILE A 59 -1.95 9.27 12.60
CA ILE A 59 -3.29 8.82 12.23
C ILE A 59 -4.33 9.77 12.81
N THR A 60 -5.12 10.32 11.92
CA THR A 60 -6.48 10.77 12.21
C THR A 60 -7.44 9.61 11.98
N ALA A 61 -8.61 9.62 12.59
CA ALA A 61 -9.65 8.62 12.35
C ALA A 61 -9.97 8.47 10.85
N ASP A 62 -10.37 7.28 10.45
CA ASP A 62 -10.72 6.91 9.08
C ASP A 62 -9.54 7.02 8.09
N ALA A 63 -8.35 6.60 8.53
CA ALA A 63 -7.15 6.49 7.72
C ALA A 63 -6.96 5.05 7.21
N TRP A 64 -6.72 4.88 5.93
CA TRP A 64 -6.77 3.59 5.22
C TRP A 64 -5.38 3.18 4.75
N ALA A 65 -4.91 2.01 5.21
CA ALA A 65 -3.65 1.44 4.70
C ALA A 65 -3.82 0.95 3.26
N PHE A 66 -4.96 0.37 2.95
CA PHE A 66 -5.39 0.05 1.59
C PHE A 66 -6.90 -0.09 1.50
N GLY A 67 -7.45 0.05 0.30
CA GLY A 67 -8.85 -0.23 0.07
C GLY A 67 -9.32 -0.04 -1.37
N GLY A 68 -10.30 -0.86 -1.74
CA GLY A 68 -11.08 -0.75 -2.96
C GLY A 68 -12.46 -1.36 -2.73
N ARG A 69 -13.54 -0.54 -2.85
CA ARG A 69 -14.90 -0.99 -2.58
C ARG A 69 -15.96 -0.28 -3.43
N ASN A 70 -17.09 -0.92 -3.66
CA ASN A 70 -18.12 -0.46 -4.60
C ASN A 70 -18.90 0.77 -4.15
N ALA A 71 -19.03 1.03 -2.84
CA ALA A 71 -19.77 2.17 -2.31
C ALA A 71 -19.27 2.56 -0.93
N ASN A 72 -19.64 3.77 -0.49
CA ASN A 72 -19.52 4.17 0.90
C ASN A 72 -20.69 3.58 1.71
N GLY A 73 -20.41 3.15 2.97
CA GLY A 73 -21.43 2.59 3.86
C GLY A 73 -21.64 1.10 3.66
N ASN A 74 -22.82 0.60 4.07
CA ASN A 74 -23.09 -0.81 4.33
C ASN A 74 -23.23 -1.73 3.08
N ASN A 75 -23.03 -1.23 1.87
CA ASN A 75 -23.10 -2.03 0.62
C ASN A 75 -21.75 -2.03 -0.12
N GLY A 76 -20.67 -1.78 0.57
CA GLY A 76 -19.36 -1.63 -0.03
C GLY A 76 -18.64 -2.95 -0.26
N LYS A 77 -19.05 -3.72 -1.28
CA LYS A 77 -18.33 -4.95 -1.67
C LYS A 77 -16.89 -4.64 -2.02
N GLY A 78 -15.95 -5.12 -1.22
CA GLY A 78 -14.54 -4.84 -1.42
C GLY A 78 -13.66 -5.40 -0.31
N VAL A 79 -12.37 -5.10 -0.41
CA VAL A 79 -11.34 -5.44 0.57
C VAL A 79 -10.72 -4.15 1.05
N PHE A 80 -10.65 -3.94 2.36
CA PHE A 80 -10.03 -2.77 2.92
C PHE A 80 -9.55 -2.95 4.35
N PHE A 81 -8.55 -2.17 4.71
CA PHE A 81 -7.93 -2.15 6.03
C PHE A 81 -7.68 -0.71 6.48
N PHE A 82 -8.20 -0.33 7.64
CA PHE A 82 -8.20 1.05 8.09
C PHE A 82 -8.19 1.21 9.61
N TYR A 83 -7.79 2.40 10.07
CA TYR A 83 -7.90 2.83 11.46
C TYR A 83 -9.18 3.63 11.63
N SER A 84 -10.06 3.19 12.53
CA SER A 84 -11.39 3.78 12.72
C SER A 84 -11.42 4.90 13.77
N SER A 85 -12.53 5.63 13.81
CA SER A 85 -12.85 6.60 14.87
C SER A 85 -12.88 5.99 16.27
N GLU A 86 -13.11 4.69 16.39
CA GLU A 86 -13.03 3.91 17.64
C GLU A 86 -11.60 3.64 18.09
N ARG A 87 -10.61 4.16 17.35
CA ARG A 87 -9.17 3.98 17.59
C ARG A 87 -8.69 2.53 17.53
N LEU A 88 -9.25 1.77 16.59
CA LEU A 88 -8.88 0.39 16.30
C LEU A 88 -8.52 0.20 14.84
N TRP A 89 -7.55 -0.66 14.58
CA TRP A 89 -7.32 -1.20 13.26
C TRP A 89 -8.43 -2.18 12.91
N ASN A 90 -8.95 -2.07 11.70
CA ASN A 90 -10.09 -2.86 11.24
C ASN A 90 -9.80 -3.42 9.86
N ALA A 91 -10.07 -4.71 9.70
CA ALA A 91 -10.16 -5.36 8.40
C ALA A 91 -11.63 -5.53 8.01
N VAL A 92 -11.93 -5.39 6.73
CA VAL A 92 -13.25 -5.64 6.16
C VAL A 92 -13.09 -6.45 4.87
N TYR A 93 -13.83 -7.53 4.81
CA TYR A 93 -13.95 -8.40 3.65
C TYR A 93 -15.42 -8.53 3.30
N TYR A 94 -15.80 -8.09 2.10
CA TYR A 94 -17.18 -8.14 1.62
C TYR A 94 -18.20 -7.54 2.61
N GLU A 95 -18.59 -6.31 2.40
CA GLU A 95 -19.63 -5.65 3.20
C GLU A 95 -20.96 -5.70 2.46
N ASP A 96 -21.97 -6.37 3.04
CA ASP A 96 -23.33 -6.45 2.55
C ASP A 96 -24.31 -6.21 3.71
N ASN A 97 -24.90 -5.01 3.80
CA ASN A 97 -25.91 -4.58 4.78
C ASN A 97 -25.61 -4.89 6.28
N THR A 98 -24.72 -5.80 6.56
CA THR A 98 -24.18 -6.12 7.88
C THR A 98 -22.69 -5.91 7.86
N SER A 99 -22.18 -5.05 8.72
CA SER A 99 -20.75 -4.79 8.82
C SER A 99 -20.01 -6.08 9.19
N VAL A 100 -19.30 -6.65 8.24
CA VAL A 100 -18.36 -7.76 8.48
C VAL A 100 -16.98 -7.22 8.86
N ARG A 101 -16.98 -6.17 9.67
CA ARG A 101 -15.78 -5.58 10.24
C ARG A 101 -15.21 -6.47 11.33
N LYS A 102 -13.90 -6.69 11.30
CA LYS A 102 -13.15 -7.34 12.37
C LYS A 102 -12.09 -6.37 12.88
N SER A 103 -12.12 -6.13 14.20
CA SER A 103 -11.21 -5.18 14.86
C SER A 103 -10.07 -5.90 15.53
N PHE A 104 -8.89 -5.26 15.52
CA PHE A 104 -7.68 -5.72 16.19
C PHE A 104 -7.44 -4.86 17.43
N SER A 105 -7.56 -5.49 18.61
CA SER A 105 -7.26 -4.82 19.89
C SER A 105 -5.77 -4.88 20.21
N GLY A 106 -5.28 -3.89 20.96
CA GLY A 106 -3.91 -3.87 21.47
C GLY A 106 -2.83 -3.49 20.44
N ILE A 107 -3.21 -3.15 19.21
CA ILE A 107 -2.27 -2.65 18.18
C ILE A 107 -2.32 -1.12 18.18
N SER A 108 -1.17 -0.49 18.49
CA SER A 108 -1.04 0.97 18.47
C SER A 108 -1.36 1.55 17.08
N SER A 109 -1.87 2.80 17.06
CA SER A 109 -2.10 3.55 15.83
C SER A 109 -0.83 3.75 14.99
N THR A 110 0.33 3.83 15.63
CA THR A 110 1.64 4.02 15.00
C THR A 110 2.52 2.76 15.06
N ALA A 111 1.92 1.60 15.30
CA ALA A 111 2.64 0.34 15.27
C ALA A 111 3.19 0.07 13.86
N ASP A 112 4.35 -0.57 13.80
CA ASP A 112 4.86 -1.15 12.57
C ASP A 112 3.99 -2.36 12.21
N LEU A 113 3.38 -2.35 11.02
CA LEU A 113 2.36 -3.31 10.63
C LEU A 113 2.86 -4.22 9.52
N ASN A 114 3.00 -5.50 9.85
CA ASN A 114 3.14 -6.58 8.88
C ASN A 114 1.76 -7.19 8.66
N ILE A 115 1.16 -6.92 7.52
CA ILE A 115 -0.20 -7.30 7.16
C ILE A 115 -0.14 -8.43 6.14
N ASP A 116 -0.86 -9.51 6.40
CA ASP A 116 -1.19 -10.54 5.43
C ASP A 116 -2.71 -10.67 5.37
N TYR A 117 -3.30 -10.03 4.37
CA TYR A 117 -4.72 -10.10 4.11
C TYR A 117 -4.96 -11.12 3.00
N ASP A 118 -5.22 -12.36 3.36
CA ASP A 118 -5.37 -13.50 2.45
C ASP A 118 -6.83 -13.90 2.32
N LYS A 119 -7.48 -13.45 1.23
CA LYS A 119 -8.89 -13.78 0.93
C LYS A 119 -9.78 -13.38 2.13
N ASN A 120 -10.38 -14.36 2.81
CA ASN A 120 -11.26 -14.15 3.97
C ASN A 120 -10.55 -14.25 5.32
N THR A 121 -9.21 -14.08 5.35
CA THR A 121 -8.42 -14.04 6.58
C THR A 121 -7.54 -12.80 6.58
N CYS A 122 -7.48 -12.06 7.68
CA CYS A 122 -6.54 -10.96 7.86
C CYS A 122 -5.66 -11.22 9.08
N THR A 123 -4.34 -11.18 8.89
CA THR A 123 -3.35 -11.34 9.94
C THR A 123 -2.52 -10.06 10.05
N ILE A 124 -2.35 -9.53 11.26
CA ILE A 124 -1.48 -8.39 11.55
C ILE A 124 -0.55 -8.78 12.68
N ASN A 125 0.76 -8.69 12.44
CA ASN A 125 1.77 -8.97 13.45
C ASN A 125 1.52 -10.30 14.19
N GLY A 126 1.03 -11.31 13.45
CA GLY A 126 0.74 -12.65 13.99
C GLY A 126 -0.65 -12.83 14.61
N VAL A 127 -1.46 -11.77 14.73
CA VAL A 127 -2.84 -11.85 15.20
C VAL A 127 -3.79 -11.96 14.00
N SER A 128 -4.61 -13.01 13.96
CA SER A 128 -5.50 -13.31 12.83
C SER A 128 -6.97 -13.13 13.16
N VAL A 129 -7.74 -12.67 12.18
CA VAL A 129 -9.20 -12.67 12.18
C VAL A 129 -9.72 -13.31 10.90
N ASN A 130 -10.87 -14.01 11.00
CA ASN A 130 -11.46 -14.71 9.86
C ASN A 130 -12.84 -14.12 9.54
N PHE A 131 -13.17 -14.09 8.26
CA PHE A 131 -14.47 -13.69 7.74
C PHE A 131 -15.19 -14.91 7.14
N THR A 132 -16.50 -14.82 7.02
CA THR A 132 -17.24 -15.77 6.19
C THR A 132 -16.89 -15.55 4.73
N ALA A 133 -16.50 -16.64 4.03
CA ALA A 133 -16.21 -16.57 2.61
C ALA A 133 -17.43 -16.09 1.82
N ASN A 134 -17.20 -15.22 0.84
CA ASN A 134 -18.24 -14.67 -0.03
C ASN A 134 -17.68 -14.44 -1.43
N THR A 135 -18.55 -14.26 -2.42
CA THR A 135 -18.15 -13.98 -3.80
C THR A 135 -18.47 -12.54 -4.15
N PHE A 136 -17.47 -11.79 -4.60
CA PHE A 136 -17.62 -10.40 -5.01
C PHE A 136 -16.53 -9.96 -5.98
N GLN A 137 -16.78 -8.85 -6.66
CA GLN A 137 -15.82 -8.09 -7.45
C GLN A 137 -16.03 -6.60 -7.13
N SER A 138 -14.97 -5.88 -6.76
CA SER A 138 -15.03 -4.44 -6.64
C SER A 138 -15.13 -3.78 -8.02
N ASN A 139 -15.90 -2.69 -8.13
CA ASN A 139 -15.95 -1.85 -9.33
C ASN A 139 -14.77 -0.87 -9.38
N PHE A 140 -14.15 -0.60 -8.23
CA PHE A 140 -13.04 0.36 -8.08
C PHE A 140 -11.74 -0.38 -7.82
N ASN A 141 -10.65 0.25 -8.23
CA ASN A 141 -9.32 -0.27 -8.01
C ASN A 141 -8.97 -0.28 -6.52
N LEU A 142 -8.05 -1.15 -6.16
CA LEU A 142 -7.38 -1.14 -4.87
C LEU A 142 -6.38 0.02 -4.83
N ALA A 143 -6.52 0.90 -3.84
CA ALA A 143 -5.51 1.90 -3.52
C ALA A 143 -4.62 1.43 -2.35
N LEU A 144 -3.36 1.84 -2.34
CA LEU A 144 -2.47 1.77 -1.18
C LEU A 144 -2.40 3.16 -0.55
N LEU A 145 -2.43 3.23 0.77
CA LEU A 145 -2.45 4.45 1.61
C LEU A 145 -3.72 5.31 1.46
N ALA A 146 -4.78 4.74 0.89
CA ALA A 146 -6.12 5.32 0.78
C ALA A 146 -7.14 4.22 0.42
N CYS A 147 -8.41 4.61 0.22
CA CYS A 147 -9.44 3.74 -0.33
C CYS A 147 -10.14 4.41 -1.51
N LEU A 148 -10.37 3.64 -2.59
CA LEU A 148 -11.16 4.06 -3.75
C LEU A 148 -12.61 3.53 -3.65
N THR A 149 -13.58 4.46 -3.76
CA THR A 149 -15.01 4.17 -3.62
C THR A 149 -15.87 4.99 -4.60
N GLY A 150 -15.37 5.24 -5.82
CA GLY A 150 -15.93 6.22 -6.77
C GLY A 150 -15.28 7.59 -6.66
N GLY A 151 -14.56 7.84 -5.61
CA GLY A 151 -13.62 8.89 -5.30
C GLY A 151 -12.58 8.32 -4.37
N VAL A 152 -11.62 9.13 -3.92
CA VAL A 152 -10.62 8.73 -2.93
C VAL A 152 -11.06 9.17 -1.53
N THR A 153 -10.79 8.34 -0.52
CA THR A 153 -11.08 8.65 0.88
C THR A 153 -10.02 8.11 1.81
N GLY A 154 -9.87 8.72 2.97
CA GLY A 154 -9.16 8.20 4.13
C GLY A 154 -7.66 7.99 3.93
N HIS A 155 -6.97 8.98 3.39
CA HIS A 155 -5.52 8.90 3.20
C HIS A 155 -4.77 8.60 4.51
N LEU A 156 -3.73 7.77 4.43
CA LEU A 156 -2.86 7.43 5.54
C LEU A 156 -1.51 8.15 5.43
N SER A 157 -1.11 8.85 6.48
CA SER A 157 0.27 9.31 6.65
C SER A 157 1.12 8.16 7.17
N ALA A 158 2.00 7.61 6.31
CA ALA A 158 2.76 6.39 6.62
C ALA A 158 4.01 6.25 5.75
N LYS A 159 4.92 5.39 6.21
CA LYS A 159 6.01 4.81 5.41
C LYS A 159 5.54 3.46 4.87
N LEU A 160 5.63 3.25 3.57
CA LEU A 160 5.35 1.99 2.90
C LEU A 160 6.66 1.36 2.44
N TYR A 161 6.99 0.19 2.98
CA TYR A 161 8.26 -0.52 2.73
C TYR A 161 8.12 -1.55 1.61
N SER A 162 7.00 -2.26 1.55
CA SER A 162 6.72 -3.27 0.53
C SER A 162 5.23 -3.54 0.41
N CYS A 163 4.81 -3.99 -0.77
CA CYS A 163 3.47 -4.51 -0.97
C CYS A 163 3.46 -5.53 -2.11
N GLN A 164 2.96 -6.72 -1.82
CA GLN A 164 2.69 -7.75 -2.82
C GLN A 164 1.19 -7.98 -2.92
N ILE A 165 0.69 -8.14 -4.13
CA ILE A 165 -0.72 -8.43 -4.38
C ILE A 165 -0.82 -9.69 -5.21
N TYR A 166 -1.67 -10.60 -4.75
CA TYR A 166 -1.97 -11.85 -5.43
C TYR A 166 -3.45 -11.86 -5.83
N ASP A 167 -3.74 -12.46 -6.96
CA ASP A 167 -5.09 -12.81 -7.39
C ASP A 167 -5.13 -14.32 -7.68
N ASN A 168 -6.01 -15.01 -7.00
CA ASN A 168 -6.12 -16.48 -7.08
C ASN A 168 -4.76 -17.19 -6.88
N ASP A 169 -4.03 -16.80 -5.84
CA ASP A 169 -2.70 -17.29 -5.45
C ASP A 169 -1.56 -17.01 -6.46
N VAL A 170 -1.85 -16.25 -7.52
CA VAL A 170 -0.84 -15.80 -8.49
C VAL A 170 -0.37 -14.40 -8.11
N LEU A 171 0.94 -14.19 -7.96
CA LEU A 171 1.52 -12.87 -7.73
C LEU A 171 1.29 -11.98 -8.98
N VAL A 172 0.52 -10.90 -8.80
CA VAL A 172 0.16 -9.96 -9.88
C VAL A 172 0.78 -8.59 -9.71
N ARG A 173 1.28 -8.24 -8.51
CA ARG A 173 2.08 -7.04 -8.22
C ARG A 173 3.12 -7.38 -7.16
N ASP A 174 4.35 -6.87 -7.38
CA ASP A 174 5.44 -6.90 -6.40
C ASP A 174 6.09 -5.52 -6.36
N PHE A 175 5.62 -4.70 -5.46
CA PHE A 175 5.99 -3.29 -5.36
C PHE A 175 7.25 -3.06 -4.56
N VAL A 176 8.19 -2.33 -5.15
CA VAL A 176 9.45 -1.89 -4.54
C VAL A 176 9.47 -0.37 -4.51
N PRO A 177 9.72 0.26 -3.34
CA PRO A 177 9.94 1.70 -3.24
C PRO A 177 11.11 2.15 -4.11
N CYS A 178 10.93 3.22 -4.88
CA CYS A 178 11.99 3.73 -5.74
C CYS A 178 11.81 5.21 -6.09
N ILE A 179 12.88 5.77 -6.65
CA ILE A 179 12.87 7.05 -7.34
C ILE A 179 13.22 6.80 -8.81
N ASN A 180 12.46 7.39 -9.74
CA ASN A 180 12.71 7.27 -11.16
C ASN A 180 13.73 8.30 -11.66
N ALA A 181 14.15 8.21 -12.92
CA ALA A 181 15.15 9.08 -13.53
C ALA A 181 14.74 10.58 -13.55
N SER A 182 13.45 10.90 -13.44
CA SER A 182 12.96 12.28 -13.34
C SER A 182 12.91 12.82 -11.92
N GLY A 183 13.29 12.01 -10.92
CA GLY A 183 13.27 12.39 -9.51
C GLY A 183 11.92 12.19 -8.82
N GLU A 184 10.98 11.49 -9.45
CA GLU A 184 9.70 11.17 -8.86
C GLU A 184 9.80 9.93 -7.96
N VAL A 185 9.33 10.04 -6.73
CA VAL A 185 9.27 8.95 -5.75
C VAL A 185 7.95 8.19 -5.90
N GLY A 186 8.04 6.86 -5.95
CA GLY A 186 6.90 5.98 -6.11
C GLY A 186 7.25 4.51 -5.90
N LEU A 187 6.49 3.62 -6.52
CA LEU A 187 6.69 2.18 -6.46
C LEU A 187 6.96 1.62 -7.86
N TYR A 188 7.94 0.74 -7.97
CA TYR A 188 8.14 -0.07 -9.18
C TYR A 188 7.55 -1.46 -8.97
N ASP A 189 6.70 -1.91 -9.90
CA ASP A 189 6.13 -3.25 -9.90
C ASP A 189 7.06 -4.21 -10.66
N LEU A 190 7.67 -5.16 -9.97
CA LEU A 190 8.58 -6.14 -10.56
C LEU A 190 7.86 -7.13 -11.49
N VAL A 191 6.56 -7.36 -11.28
CA VAL A 191 5.75 -8.27 -12.12
C VAL A 191 5.33 -7.56 -13.41
N GLY A 192 4.69 -6.40 -13.28
CA GLY A 192 4.19 -5.61 -14.39
C GLY A 192 5.27 -4.80 -15.11
N LYS A 193 6.48 -4.70 -14.53
CA LYS A 193 7.62 -3.90 -15.03
C LYS A 193 7.22 -2.45 -15.31
N GLN A 194 6.53 -1.84 -14.36
CA GLN A 194 5.94 -0.52 -14.49
C GLN A 194 6.11 0.29 -13.21
N PHE A 195 6.34 1.60 -13.37
CA PHE A 195 6.36 2.57 -12.28
C PHE A 195 4.94 3.06 -11.94
N TYR A 196 4.67 3.20 -10.66
CA TYR A 196 3.44 3.74 -10.09
C TYR A 196 3.77 4.96 -9.25
N GLY A 197 3.43 6.14 -9.77
CA GLY A 197 3.59 7.42 -9.08
C GLY A 197 2.40 7.74 -8.18
N ASN A 198 2.43 8.95 -7.61
CA ASN A 198 1.34 9.45 -6.79
C ASN A 198 0.08 9.74 -7.62
N ALA A 199 -1.04 9.13 -7.25
CA ALA A 199 -2.35 9.39 -7.85
C ALA A 199 -3.15 10.48 -7.08
N GLY A 200 -2.61 10.96 -5.94
CA GLY A 200 -3.21 12.01 -5.11
C GLY A 200 -2.60 13.39 -5.33
N THR A 201 -2.52 14.18 -4.27
CA THR A 201 -1.93 15.52 -4.29
C THR A 201 -0.60 15.53 -3.51
N GLY A 202 0.26 16.53 -3.78
CA GLY A 202 1.60 16.60 -3.21
C GLY A 202 2.55 15.58 -3.82
N VAL A 203 3.60 15.22 -3.12
CA VAL A 203 4.62 14.27 -3.56
C VAL A 203 4.96 13.28 -2.45
N PHE A 204 5.27 12.04 -2.84
CA PHE A 204 5.91 11.11 -1.90
C PHE A 204 7.33 11.58 -1.60
N THR A 205 7.80 11.29 -0.39
CA THR A 205 9.22 11.33 -0.03
C THR A 205 9.72 9.89 0.21
N GLY A 206 11.02 9.71 0.34
CA GLY A 206 11.60 8.39 0.59
C GLY A 206 12.99 8.50 1.19
N SER A 207 13.57 7.35 1.55
CA SER A 207 14.95 7.23 2.03
C SER A 207 15.67 6.20 1.22
N GLU A 208 16.88 6.51 0.76
CA GLU A 208 17.75 5.56 0.07
C GLU A 208 18.08 4.36 0.97
N VAL A 209 18.42 3.25 0.34
CA VAL A 209 18.92 2.06 1.03
C VAL A 209 20.36 2.35 1.46
N GLU A 210 20.67 2.21 2.76
CA GLU A 210 22.01 2.38 3.34
C GLU A 210 22.93 1.20 2.98
#